data_86deb25f76b048ebd776d289a4197b44
#
_entry.id   86deb25f76b048ebd776d289a4197b44
#
_cell.length_a   1.000
_cell.length_b   1.000
_cell.length_c   1.000
_cell.angle_alpha   90.00
_cell.angle_beta   90.00
_cell.angle_gamma   90.00
#
_symmetry.space_group_name_H-M   'P 1'
#
loop_
_entity.id
_entity.type
_entity.pdbx_description
1 polymer ?
#
loop_
_entity_poly.entity_id
_entity_poly.type
_entity_poly.pdbx_seq_one_letter_code
_entity_poly.pdbx_strand_id
1 'polypeptide(L)'
;IGESGLPVVETFLTSRSIMFPTVYFHPFSRGAELMLARATKAAIDNGVFTYNSFVSFTDHKFLSELNLAGGLSQKLVNDFEKRNITKRVVSITKDKTEEMGISKSDVEDLESSIAQKLDINPSQIFMDLPPLKVVPAMKVKILKEDGTLDYASNMSTITKNLYEAQFDHWRCRIYAPSKLSDQASEVASRELGI
;
A
#
# COMPACT_ATOMS: atom_id res chain seq x y z
N ILE A 1 -2.04 -7.38 -29.28
CA ILE A 1 -3.49 -7.19 -29.48
C ILE A 1 -3.65 -6.37 -30.75
N GLY A 2 -4.54 -6.78 -31.66
CA GLY A 2 -4.86 -6.01 -32.88
C GLY A 2 -5.69 -4.76 -32.52
N GLU A 3 -5.72 -3.79 -33.45
CA GLU A 3 -6.42 -2.50 -33.28
C GLU A 3 -7.92 -2.68 -32.98
N SER A 4 -8.57 -3.67 -33.59
CA SER A 4 -9.97 -4.03 -33.31
C SER A 4 -10.21 -4.47 -31.83
N GLY A 5 -9.16 -4.86 -31.11
CA GLY A 5 -9.22 -5.22 -29.70
C GLY A 5 -9.08 -4.05 -28.73
N LEU A 6 -8.84 -2.82 -29.22
CA LEU A 6 -8.65 -1.63 -28.38
C LEU A 6 -9.81 -1.39 -27.42
N PRO A 7 -11.11 -1.49 -27.80
CA PRO A 7 -12.21 -1.30 -26.85
C PRO A 7 -12.23 -2.31 -25.68
N VAL A 8 -11.77 -3.53 -25.94
CA VAL A 8 -11.66 -4.56 -24.88
C VAL A 8 -10.55 -4.18 -23.88
N VAL A 9 -9.43 -3.67 -24.38
CA VAL A 9 -8.33 -3.15 -23.55
C VAL A 9 -8.81 -1.98 -22.68
N GLU A 10 -9.54 -1.03 -23.27
CA GLU A 10 -10.13 0.11 -22.56
C GLU A 10 -11.03 -0.34 -21.41
N THR A 11 -11.94 -1.29 -21.69
CA THR A 11 -12.85 -1.84 -20.69
C THR A 11 -12.09 -2.53 -19.55
N PHE A 12 -11.09 -3.34 -19.89
CA PHE A 12 -10.26 -4.03 -18.91
C PHE A 12 -9.48 -3.04 -18.04
N LEU A 13 -8.84 -2.04 -18.63
CA LEU A 13 -8.06 -1.04 -17.89
C LEU A 13 -8.96 -0.15 -17.01
N THR A 14 -10.16 0.20 -17.48
CA THR A 14 -11.14 0.95 -16.70
C THR A 14 -11.57 0.15 -15.48
N SER A 15 -11.97 -1.11 -15.66
CA SER A 15 -12.37 -2.01 -14.56
C SER A 15 -11.24 -2.17 -13.55
N ARG A 16 -10.01 -2.38 -14.01
CA ARG A 16 -8.83 -2.47 -13.16
C ARG A 16 -8.57 -1.18 -12.38
N SER A 17 -8.72 -0.01 -13.03
CA SER A 17 -8.54 1.29 -12.38
C SER A 17 -9.50 1.51 -11.21
N ILE A 18 -10.76 1.09 -11.36
CA ILE A 18 -11.77 1.16 -10.30
C ILE A 18 -11.46 0.19 -9.14
N MET A 19 -10.87 -0.98 -9.43
CA MET A 19 -10.50 -1.93 -8.37
C MET A 19 -9.45 -1.40 -7.39
N PHE A 20 -8.54 -0.52 -7.84
CA PHE A 20 -7.48 0.00 -6.97
C PHE A 20 -8.02 0.75 -5.75
N PRO A 21 -8.85 1.81 -5.89
CA PRO A 21 -9.38 2.53 -4.74
C PRO A 21 -10.37 1.71 -3.90
N THR A 22 -11.13 0.80 -4.53
CA THR A 22 -12.19 0.05 -3.86
C THR A 22 -11.70 -1.19 -3.11
N VAL A 23 -10.66 -1.86 -3.60
CA VAL A 23 -10.16 -3.12 -3.03
C VAL A 23 -8.74 -2.94 -2.46
N TYR A 24 -7.77 -2.61 -3.31
CA TYR A 24 -6.37 -2.60 -2.92
C TYR A 24 -6.00 -1.44 -1.99
N PHE A 25 -6.63 -0.26 -2.15
CA PHE A 25 -6.40 0.89 -1.29
C PHE A 25 -7.47 1.06 -0.21
N HIS A 26 -8.34 0.06 -0.05
CA HIS A 26 -9.29 0.07 1.06
C HIS A 26 -8.55 0.13 2.39
N PRO A 27 -8.93 1.02 3.32
CA PRO A 27 -8.16 1.23 4.56
C PRO A 27 -7.93 -0.02 5.38
N PHE A 28 -8.93 -0.90 5.47
CA PHE A 28 -8.81 -2.17 6.21
C PHE A 28 -7.78 -3.10 5.55
N SER A 29 -7.84 -3.28 4.23
CA SER A 29 -6.91 -4.13 3.48
C SER A 29 -5.47 -3.62 3.60
N ARG A 30 -5.28 -2.30 3.47
CA ARG A 30 -3.93 -1.70 3.63
C ARG A 30 -3.42 -1.81 5.05
N GLY A 31 -4.26 -1.61 6.08
CA GLY A 31 -3.86 -1.80 7.48
C GLY A 31 -3.41 -3.24 7.74
N ALA A 32 -4.16 -4.23 7.25
CA ALA A 32 -3.81 -5.64 7.36
C ALA A 32 -2.48 -5.97 6.65
N GLU A 33 -2.29 -5.46 5.44
CA GLU A 33 -1.07 -5.63 4.65
C GLU A 33 0.17 -5.05 5.36
N LEU A 34 0.06 -3.84 5.93
CA LEU A 34 1.14 -3.20 6.69
C LEU A 34 1.49 -3.99 7.95
N MET A 35 0.50 -4.52 8.68
CA MET A 35 0.75 -5.38 9.84
C MET A 35 1.51 -6.65 9.46
N LEU A 36 1.08 -7.34 8.39
CA LEU A 36 1.75 -8.55 7.91
C LEU A 36 3.15 -8.25 7.37
N ALA A 37 3.33 -7.14 6.65
CA ALA A 37 4.65 -6.72 6.15
C ALA A 37 5.62 -6.46 7.31
N ARG A 38 5.18 -5.78 8.37
CA ARG A 38 6.01 -5.53 9.58
C ARG A 38 6.29 -6.83 10.36
N ALA A 39 5.31 -7.72 10.47
CA ALA A 39 5.52 -9.03 11.08
C ALA A 39 6.56 -9.85 10.32
N THR A 40 6.49 -9.83 8.97
CA THR A 40 7.44 -10.50 8.09
C THR A 40 8.84 -9.94 8.25
N LYS A 41 8.99 -8.61 8.25
CA LYS A 41 10.28 -7.96 8.48
C LYS A 41 10.88 -8.40 9.82
N ALA A 42 10.10 -8.35 10.89
CA ALA A 42 10.55 -8.76 12.22
C ALA A 42 10.99 -10.23 12.27
N ALA A 43 10.28 -11.14 11.60
CA ALA A 43 10.64 -12.56 11.54
C ALA A 43 11.93 -12.79 10.74
N ILE A 44 12.15 -12.05 9.65
CA ILE A 44 13.38 -12.11 8.84
C ILE A 44 14.56 -11.55 9.64
N ASP A 45 14.40 -10.39 10.27
CA ASP A 45 15.43 -9.73 11.08
C ASP A 45 15.87 -10.62 12.26
N ASN A 46 14.94 -11.43 12.81
CA ASN A 46 15.22 -12.43 13.84
C ASN A 46 15.76 -13.77 13.30
N GLY A 47 15.97 -13.89 11.98
CA GLY A 47 16.55 -15.08 11.35
C GLY A 47 15.64 -16.31 11.29
N VAL A 48 14.32 -16.15 11.49
CA VAL A 48 13.37 -17.28 11.47
C VAL A 48 13.24 -17.87 10.07
N PHE A 49 13.22 -17.04 9.04
CA PHE A 49 13.30 -17.44 7.64
C PHE A 49 13.93 -16.35 6.77
N THR A 50 14.25 -16.70 5.53
CA THR A 50 14.84 -15.78 4.55
C THR A 50 13.83 -15.38 3.48
N TYR A 51 14.10 -14.32 2.73
CA TYR A 51 13.30 -13.95 1.57
C TYR A 51 13.17 -15.09 0.55
N ASN A 52 14.21 -15.90 0.37
CA ASN A 52 14.18 -17.03 -0.58
C ASN A 52 13.27 -18.16 -0.11
N SER A 53 13.25 -18.47 1.20
CA SER A 53 12.34 -19.50 1.75
C SER A 53 10.89 -19.03 1.79
N PHE A 54 10.66 -17.75 2.07
CA PHE A 54 9.34 -17.14 2.11
C PHE A 54 8.54 -17.32 0.80
N VAL A 55 9.21 -17.19 -0.37
CA VAL A 55 8.56 -17.32 -1.68
C VAL A 55 7.93 -18.71 -1.90
N SER A 56 8.38 -19.72 -1.18
CA SER A 56 7.86 -21.10 -1.26
C SER A 56 6.70 -21.40 -0.30
N PHE A 57 6.31 -20.46 0.55
CA PHE A 57 5.27 -20.68 1.54
C PHE A 57 3.87 -20.60 0.92
N THR A 58 2.98 -21.47 1.41
CA THR A 58 1.54 -21.27 1.27
C THR A 58 1.08 -20.24 2.30
N ASP A 59 -0.09 -19.61 2.12
CA ASP A 59 -0.63 -18.62 3.06
C ASP A 59 -0.70 -19.17 4.48
N HIS A 60 -1.17 -20.43 4.64
CA HIS A 60 -1.24 -21.08 5.95
C HIS A 60 0.13 -21.26 6.59
N LYS A 61 1.11 -21.76 5.82
CA LYS A 61 2.49 -21.89 6.30
C LYS A 61 3.08 -20.55 6.67
N PHE A 62 2.85 -19.53 5.87
CA PHE A 62 3.32 -18.17 6.11
C PHE A 62 2.83 -17.63 7.46
N LEU A 63 1.52 -17.68 7.73
CA LEU A 63 0.97 -17.22 9.01
C LEU A 63 1.48 -18.05 10.19
N SER A 64 1.63 -19.36 10.01
CA SER A 64 2.19 -20.25 11.05
C SER A 64 3.63 -19.88 11.38
N GLU A 65 4.50 -19.67 10.38
CA GLU A 65 5.91 -19.28 10.60
C GLU A 65 6.02 -17.93 11.28
N LEU A 66 5.18 -16.94 10.88
CA LEU A 66 5.14 -15.65 11.55
C LEU A 66 4.72 -15.76 13.01
N ASN A 67 3.78 -16.65 13.33
CA ASN A 67 3.35 -16.89 14.70
C ASN A 67 4.45 -17.58 15.52
N LEU A 68 5.15 -18.56 14.94
CA LEU A 68 6.27 -19.26 15.57
C LEU A 68 7.49 -18.35 15.79
N ALA A 69 7.64 -17.29 15.00
CA ALA A 69 8.71 -16.32 15.16
C ALA A 69 8.69 -15.59 16.51
N GLY A 70 7.57 -15.59 17.22
CA GLY A 70 7.45 -14.96 18.53
C GLY A 70 7.48 -13.42 18.47
N GLY A 71 7.55 -12.79 19.63
CA GLY A 71 7.74 -11.35 19.77
C GLY A 71 6.73 -10.48 19.00
N LEU A 72 7.25 -9.47 18.26
CA LEU A 72 6.43 -8.57 17.46
C LEU A 72 5.68 -9.29 16.33
N SER A 73 6.35 -10.23 15.66
CA SER A 73 5.75 -10.99 14.56
C SER A 73 4.49 -11.73 15.02
N GLN A 74 4.61 -12.52 16.10
CA GLN A 74 3.49 -13.25 16.69
C GLN A 74 2.36 -12.32 17.13
N LYS A 75 2.69 -11.20 17.79
CA LYS A 75 1.68 -10.22 18.23
C LYS A 75 0.86 -9.68 17.06
N LEU A 76 1.52 -9.26 15.98
CA LEU A 76 0.85 -8.69 14.82
C LEU A 76 0.00 -9.72 14.07
N VAL A 77 0.47 -10.97 13.96
CA VAL A 77 -0.32 -12.06 13.35
C VAL A 77 -1.54 -12.39 14.21
N ASN A 78 -1.39 -12.50 15.52
CA ASN A 78 -2.53 -12.74 16.42
C ASN A 78 -3.57 -11.61 16.33
N ASP A 79 -3.14 -10.35 16.22
CA ASP A 79 -4.03 -9.21 16.02
C ASP A 79 -4.73 -9.30 14.65
N PHE A 80 -4.00 -9.68 13.60
CA PHE A 80 -4.55 -9.89 12.27
C PHE A 80 -5.61 -11.01 12.25
N GLU A 81 -5.34 -12.18 12.82
CA GLU A 81 -6.27 -13.32 12.89
C GLU A 81 -7.53 -12.98 13.69
N LYS A 82 -7.40 -12.19 14.74
CA LYS A 82 -8.54 -11.68 15.55
C LYS A 82 -9.26 -10.49 14.90
N ARG A 83 -8.86 -10.09 13.69
CA ARG A 83 -9.38 -8.92 12.99
C ARG A 83 -9.21 -7.59 13.76
N ASN A 84 -8.26 -7.54 14.66
CA ASN A 84 -7.86 -6.32 15.36
C ASN A 84 -6.90 -5.51 14.49
N ILE A 85 -7.40 -5.10 13.32
CA ILE A 85 -6.62 -4.37 12.31
C ILE A 85 -6.50 -2.90 12.69
N THR A 86 -5.33 -2.33 12.44
CA THR A 86 -5.08 -0.91 12.63
C THR A 86 -6.04 -0.06 11.79
N LYS A 87 -6.43 1.10 12.33
CA LYS A 87 -7.35 2.03 11.69
C LYS A 87 -6.57 3.19 11.06
N ARG A 88 -6.97 3.59 9.84
CA ARG A 88 -6.42 4.79 9.21
C ARG A 88 -6.85 6.03 9.99
N VAL A 89 -5.89 6.83 10.43
CA VAL A 89 -6.10 8.06 11.22
C VAL A 89 -5.79 9.32 10.43
N VAL A 90 -4.85 9.26 9.46
CA VAL A 90 -4.53 10.37 8.56
C VAL A 90 -4.46 9.88 7.11
N SER A 91 -4.82 10.74 6.17
CA SER A 91 -4.73 10.49 4.72
C SER A 91 -4.42 11.79 3.99
N ILE A 92 -3.26 11.83 3.32
CA ILE A 92 -2.75 13.02 2.62
C ILE A 92 -2.61 12.72 1.13
N THR A 93 -2.93 13.70 0.28
CA THR A 93 -2.76 13.58 -1.17
C THR A 93 -1.28 13.55 -1.55
N LYS A 94 -0.99 13.14 -2.78
CA LYS A 94 0.36 13.15 -3.33
C LYS A 94 0.99 14.54 -3.26
N ASP A 95 0.29 15.54 -3.80
CA ASP A 95 0.79 16.91 -3.88
C ASP A 95 1.12 17.50 -2.49
N LYS A 96 0.22 17.26 -1.52
CA LYS A 96 0.46 17.69 -0.14
C LYS A 96 1.64 16.96 0.51
N THR A 97 1.83 15.68 0.21
CA THR A 97 2.98 14.91 0.71
C THR A 97 4.30 15.42 0.13
N GLU A 98 4.31 15.77 -1.16
CA GLU A 98 5.47 16.37 -1.84
C GLU A 98 5.76 17.79 -1.31
N GLU A 99 4.73 18.62 -1.10
CA GLU A 99 4.85 19.95 -0.50
C GLU A 99 5.48 19.91 0.89
N MET A 100 5.12 18.90 1.68
CA MET A 100 5.67 18.65 3.02
C MET A 100 7.08 18.04 3.00
N GLY A 101 7.59 17.64 1.85
CA GLY A 101 8.90 17.01 1.69
C GLY A 101 9.03 15.63 2.33
N ILE A 102 7.91 14.94 2.60
CA ILE A 102 7.93 13.65 3.28
C ILE A 102 8.49 12.58 2.34
N SER A 103 9.50 11.89 2.80
CA SER A 103 10.21 10.83 2.09
C SER A 103 10.23 9.51 2.87
N LYS A 104 10.78 8.46 2.28
CA LYS A 104 10.88 7.16 2.97
C LYS A 104 11.81 7.19 4.18
N SER A 105 12.81 8.07 4.19
CA SER A 105 13.73 8.23 5.32
C SER A 105 13.01 8.76 6.56
N ASP A 106 11.94 9.51 6.39
CA ASP A 106 11.25 10.18 7.48
C ASP A 106 10.21 9.29 8.16
N VAL A 107 9.88 8.12 7.53
CA VAL A 107 8.80 7.24 7.99
C VAL A 107 9.05 6.72 9.41
N GLU A 108 10.26 6.20 9.70
CA GLU A 108 10.59 5.61 11.00
C GLU A 108 10.61 6.69 12.10
N ASP A 109 11.09 7.89 11.80
CA ASP A 109 11.14 9.02 12.73
C ASP A 109 9.74 9.55 13.05
N LEU A 110 8.88 9.70 12.05
CA LEU A 110 7.49 10.11 12.21
C LEU A 110 6.67 9.07 13.01
N GLU A 111 6.81 7.78 12.69
CA GLU A 111 6.18 6.70 13.46
C GLU A 111 6.61 6.75 14.92
N SER A 112 7.90 6.94 15.19
CA SER A 112 8.47 7.01 16.54
C SER A 112 7.99 8.25 17.30
N SER A 113 7.96 9.42 16.66
CA SER A 113 7.49 10.67 17.27
C SER A 113 6.01 10.59 17.65
N ILE A 114 5.15 10.09 16.74
CA ILE A 114 3.72 9.91 17.02
C ILE A 114 3.51 8.91 18.16
N ALA A 115 4.22 7.78 18.13
CA ALA A 115 4.10 6.75 19.15
C ALA A 115 4.53 7.25 20.53
N GLN A 116 5.62 8.02 20.62
CA GLN A 116 6.08 8.63 21.87
C GLN A 116 5.05 9.56 22.47
N LYS A 117 4.39 10.39 21.64
CA LYS A 117 3.35 11.32 22.12
C LYS A 117 2.06 10.61 22.56
N LEU A 118 1.84 9.40 22.07
CA LEU A 118 0.72 8.55 22.46
C LEU A 118 1.05 7.59 23.61
N ASP A 119 2.29 7.60 24.10
CA ASP A 119 2.81 6.67 25.11
C ASP A 119 2.59 5.19 24.73
N ILE A 120 2.88 4.86 23.46
CA ILE A 120 2.78 3.50 22.93
C ILE A 120 4.07 3.07 22.20
N ASN A 121 4.16 1.77 21.92
CA ASN A 121 5.31 1.26 21.16
C ASN A 121 5.27 1.72 19.69
N PRO A 122 6.39 2.21 19.12
CA PRO A 122 6.48 2.63 17.70
C PRO A 122 5.98 1.57 16.70
N SER A 123 6.13 0.28 17.04
CA SER A 123 5.63 -0.80 16.19
C SER A 123 4.10 -0.82 16.00
N GLN A 124 3.35 -0.02 16.74
CA GLN A 124 1.89 0.09 16.64
C GLN A 124 1.43 1.23 15.73
N ILE A 125 2.33 2.10 15.29
CA ILE A 125 2.05 3.13 14.29
C ILE A 125 2.60 2.64 12.96
N PHE A 126 1.84 2.84 11.89
CA PHE A 126 2.24 2.45 10.55
C PHE A 126 2.02 3.61 9.60
N MET A 127 3.07 4.03 8.94
CA MET A 127 3.00 5.02 7.87
C MET A 127 3.10 4.32 6.51
N ASP A 128 2.06 4.46 5.72
CA ASP A 128 1.97 3.94 4.36
C ASP A 128 2.37 5.05 3.38
N LEU A 129 3.56 4.94 2.83
CA LEU A 129 4.06 5.79 1.76
C LEU A 129 4.28 4.95 0.51
N PRO A 130 3.23 4.71 -0.31
CA PRO A 130 3.34 3.83 -1.46
C PRO A 130 4.34 4.36 -2.49
N PRO A 131 5.13 3.49 -3.14
CA PRO A 131 6.01 3.95 -4.20
C PRO A 131 5.20 4.51 -5.38
N LEU A 132 5.66 5.62 -5.95
CA LEU A 132 5.11 6.19 -7.19
C LEU A 132 5.54 5.32 -8.38
N LYS A 133 4.93 4.15 -8.51
CA LYS A 133 5.19 3.26 -9.66
C LYS A 133 4.03 3.35 -10.64
N VAL A 134 4.35 3.66 -11.88
CA VAL A 134 3.43 3.52 -13.01
C VAL A 134 3.01 2.06 -13.14
N VAL A 135 1.73 1.81 -13.21
CA VAL A 135 1.19 0.44 -13.36
C VAL A 135 1.62 -0.09 -14.74
N PRO A 136 2.40 -1.18 -14.83
CA PRO A 136 2.87 -1.71 -16.12
C PRO A 136 1.75 -2.08 -17.09
N ALA A 137 0.56 -2.44 -16.56
CA ALA A 137 -0.62 -2.76 -17.37
C ALA A 137 -1.11 -1.61 -18.25
N MET A 138 -0.70 -0.35 -17.95
CA MET A 138 -1.01 0.80 -18.82
C MET A 138 -0.13 0.87 -20.08
N LYS A 139 0.93 0.04 -20.19
CA LYS A 139 1.84 -0.01 -21.34
C LYS A 139 1.45 -1.14 -22.32
N VAL A 140 0.16 -1.28 -22.61
CA VAL A 140 -0.33 -2.27 -23.58
C VAL A 140 0.02 -1.81 -24.99
N LYS A 141 0.66 -2.72 -25.77
CA LYS A 141 0.98 -2.49 -27.19
C LYS A 141 -0.13 -3.01 -28.07
N ILE A 142 -0.53 -2.18 -29.02
CA ILE A 142 -1.53 -2.45 -30.03
C ILE A 142 -0.83 -2.58 -31.39
N LEU A 143 -1.13 -3.65 -32.13
CA LEU A 143 -0.71 -3.84 -33.48
C LEU A 143 -1.72 -3.16 -34.41
N LYS A 144 -1.28 -2.13 -35.13
CA LYS A 144 -2.08 -1.39 -36.10
C LYS A 144 -2.26 -2.18 -37.39
N GLU A 145 -3.21 -1.77 -38.22
CA GLU A 145 -3.48 -2.38 -39.54
C GLU A 145 -2.28 -2.28 -40.48
N ASP A 146 -1.46 -1.25 -40.38
CA ASP A 146 -0.23 -1.06 -41.14
C ASP A 146 0.96 -1.93 -40.65
N GLY A 147 0.75 -2.79 -39.64
CA GLY A 147 1.76 -3.67 -39.07
C GLY A 147 2.67 -3.00 -38.05
N THR A 148 2.50 -1.72 -37.74
CA THR A 148 3.26 -1.01 -36.69
C THR A 148 2.69 -1.27 -35.33
N LEU A 149 3.55 -1.11 -34.29
CA LEU A 149 3.16 -1.22 -32.88
C LEU A 149 3.10 0.16 -32.23
N ASP A 150 2.01 0.43 -31.53
CA ASP A 150 1.88 1.65 -30.72
C ASP A 150 1.30 1.32 -29.34
N TYR A 151 1.39 2.24 -28.40
CA TYR A 151 0.78 2.06 -27.08
C TYR A 151 -0.71 2.43 -27.10
N ALA A 152 -1.52 1.67 -26.38
CA ALA A 152 -2.95 1.97 -26.23
C ALA A 152 -3.20 3.40 -25.73
N SER A 153 -2.31 3.95 -24.88
CA SER A 153 -2.38 5.33 -24.40
C SER A 153 -2.20 6.40 -25.49
N ASN A 154 -1.55 6.07 -26.60
CA ASN A 154 -1.41 6.97 -27.74
C ASN A 154 -2.60 6.88 -28.70
N MET A 155 -3.30 5.75 -28.70
CA MET A 155 -4.41 5.46 -29.60
C MET A 155 -5.79 5.75 -28.99
N SER A 156 -5.87 5.86 -27.67
CA SER A 156 -7.13 6.03 -26.93
C SER A 156 -7.02 7.11 -25.89
N THR A 157 -7.92 8.09 -25.95
CA THR A 157 -8.07 9.12 -24.91
C THR A 157 -8.48 8.51 -23.57
N ILE A 158 -9.31 7.46 -23.55
CA ILE A 158 -9.70 6.76 -22.32
C ILE A 158 -8.47 6.18 -21.64
N THR A 159 -7.65 5.43 -22.38
CA THR A 159 -6.45 4.82 -21.82
C THR A 159 -5.43 5.87 -21.36
N LYS A 160 -5.29 6.99 -22.10
CA LYS A 160 -4.44 8.11 -21.71
C LYS A 160 -4.91 8.73 -20.39
N ASN A 161 -6.19 9.04 -20.26
CA ASN A 161 -6.75 9.64 -19.06
C ASN A 161 -6.66 8.71 -17.85
N LEU A 162 -6.84 7.40 -18.04
CA LEU A 162 -6.65 6.40 -16.97
C LEU A 162 -5.19 6.35 -16.49
N TYR A 163 -4.23 6.53 -17.41
CA TYR A 163 -2.82 6.60 -17.05
C TYR A 163 -2.51 7.82 -16.18
N GLU A 164 -3.10 8.96 -16.49
CA GLU A 164 -2.94 10.20 -15.72
C GLU A 164 -3.67 10.10 -14.37
N ALA A 165 -4.90 9.60 -14.37
CA ALA A 165 -5.75 9.47 -13.17
C ALA A 165 -5.26 8.42 -12.14
N GLN A 166 -4.31 7.53 -12.50
CA GLN A 166 -3.83 6.51 -11.55
C GLN A 166 -3.23 7.12 -10.28
N PHE A 167 -2.76 8.36 -10.32
CA PHE A 167 -2.18 9.07 -9.18
C PHE A 167 -3.22 9.80 -8.32
N ASP A 168 -4.44 9.99 -8.82
CA ASP A 168 -5.52 10.69 -8.07
C ASP A 168 -5.91 9.96 -6.79
N HIS A 169 -5.71 8.63 -6.77
CA HIS A 169 -5.99 7.77 -5.62
C HIS A 169 -4.76 7.49 -4.74
N TRP A 170 -3.59 7.99 -5.15
CA TRP A 170 -2.40 7.87 -4.32
C TRP A 170 -2.56 8.68 -3.03
N ARG A 171 -2.23 8.07 -1.90
CA ARG A 171 -2.29 8.73 -0.59
C ARG A 171 -1.14 8.24 0.28
N CYS A 172 -0.50 9.17 0.97
CA CYS A 172 0.23 8.86 2.19
C CYS A 172 -0.79 8.70 3.33
N ARG A 173 -0.64 7.65 4.14
CA ARG A 173 -1.60 7.32 5.19
C ARG A 173 -0.88 6.96 6.47
N ILE A 174 -1.48 7.31 7.62
CA ILE A 174 -1.03 6.85 8.93
C ILE A 174 -2.12 5.98 9.53
N TYR A 175 -1.69 4.88 10.14
CA TYR A 175 -2.54 3.91 10.81
C TYR A 175 -2.11 3.77 12.26
N ALA A 176 -3.07 3.61 13.16
CA ALA A 176 -2.88 3.44 14.59
C ALA A 176 -3.85 2.39 15.15
N PRO A 177 -3.65 1.90 16.38
CA PRO A 177 -4.61 1.01 17.03
C PRO A 177 -6.01 1.63 17.09
N SER A 178 -7.04 0.85 16.77
CA SER A 178 -8.43 1.33 16.69
C SER A 178 -8.91 2.03 17.96
N LYS A 179 -8.44 1.58 19.11
CA LYS A 179 -8.79 2.16 20.44
C LYS A 179 -8.26 3.57 20.65
N LEU A 180 -7.21 3.95 19.94
CA LEU A 180 -6.54 5.26 20.03
C LEU A 180 -6.76 6.12 18.80
N SER A 181 -7.69 5.75 17.92
CA SER A 181 -7.85 6.36 16.59
C SER A 181 -8.00 7.89 16.65
N ASP A 182 -8.79 8.42 17.59
CA ASP A 182 -9.09 9.84 17.66
C ASP A 182 -7.88 10.64 18.18
N GLN A 183 -7.25 10.15 19.26
CA GLN A 183 -6.02 10.74 19.80
C GLN A 183 -4.87 10.67 18.79
N ALA A 184 -4.73 9.52 18.11
CA ALA A 184 -3.71 9.33 17.11
C ALA A 184 -3.93 10.22 15.85
N SER A 185 -5.18 10.49 15.48
CA SER A 185 -5.50 11.43 14.42
C SER A 185 -5.05 12.86 14.77
N GLU A 186 -5.34 13.30 15.99
CA GLU A 186 -4.95 14.63 16.48
C GLU A 186 -3.43 14.78 16.57
N VAL A 187 -2.76 13.81 17.17
CA VAL A 187 -1.29 13.82 17.32
C VAL A 187 -0.61 13.78 15.96
N ALA A 188 -1.02 12.86 15.07
CA ALA A 188 -0.43 12.74 13.75
C ALA A 188 -0.66 13.98 12.88
N SER A 189 -1.85 14.60 12.97
CA SER A 189 -2.13 15.85 12.24
C SER A 189 -1.23 16.99 12.73
N ARG A 190 -1.02 17.11 14.04
CA ARG A 190 -0.09 18.13 14.59
C ARG A 190 1.36 17.88 14.18
N GLU A 191 1.81 16.63 14.17
CA GLU A 191 3.17 16.29 13.71
C GLU A 191 3.39 16.66 12.25
N LEU A 192 2.36 16.50 11.44
CA LEU A 192 2.39 16.80 10.02
C LEU A 192 2.06 18.28 9.70
N GLY A 193 1.65 19.08 10.68
CA GLY A 193 1.26 20.47 10.46
C GLY A 193 -0.03 20.63 9.62
N ILE A 194 -1.01 19.74 9.78
CA ILE A 194 -2.30 19.73 9.04
C ILE A 194 -3.49 19.73 9.99
#